data_77e9a25844a2aee6e7e0f492ca679388
#
_entry.id   77e9a25844a2aee6e7e0f492ca679388
#
_cell.length_a   1.000
_cell.length_b   1.000
_cell.length_c   1.000
_cell.angle_alpha   90.00
_cell.angle_beta   90.00
_cell.angle_gamma   90.00
#
_symmetry.space_group_name_H-M   'P 1'
#
loop_
_entity.id
_entity.type
_entity.pdbx_description
1 polymer ?
#
loop_
_entity_poly.entity_id
_entity_poly.type
_entity_poly.pdbx_seq_one_letter_code
_entity_poly.pdbx_strand_id
1 'polypeptide(L)'
;ITTWRDEWGQGDFPFYWVQLADFRAEKPEPAESDWAELREAQTMTMDALPATGEAVIIDIGEGKDIHPKNKQDVAKRLARWALANDYGIQGIPCHSPRFASMEKDGSKIVLSFEHVDGGWRPFDVAEPVGFTIAGADKAFVPAKATIREDGKIEVSAEGVADPAAVRYAWADNPVCNMFDGAGLPLTPFRTDDFPGVTVNNH
;
A
#
# COMPACT_ATOMS: atom_id res chain seq x y z
N ILE A 1 5.44 -15.70 12.78
CA ILE A 1 5.65 -16.64 11.66
C ILE A 1 6.79 -17.60 12.02
N THR A 2 7.98 -17.08 12.33
CA THR A 2 9.17 -17.90 12.68
C THR A 2 8.86 -18.93 13.76
N THR A 3 8.26 -18.51 14.88
CA THR A 3 7.89 -19.41 15.97
C THR A 3 6.99 -20.56 15.50
N TRP A 4 6.02 -20.31 14.63
CA TRP A 4 5.18 -21.38 14.09
C TRP A 4 5.96 -22.33 13.19
N ARG A 5 6.88 -21.82 12.37
CA ARG A 5 7.75 -22.65 11.53
C ARG A 5 8.65 -23.53 12.36
N ASP A 6 9.21 -22.98 13.44
CA ASP A 6 10.06 -23.72 14.37
C ASP A 6 9.28 -24.85 15.09
N GLU A 7 8.11 -24.51 15.64
CA GLU A 7 7.25 -25.47 16.35
C GLU A 7 6.72 -26.60 15.45
N TRP A 8 6.41 -26.30 14.18
CA TRP A 8 5.92 -27.30 13.25
C TRP A 8 7.02 -28.11 12.59
N GLY A 9 8.26 -27.64 12.58
CA GLY A 9 9.42 -28.35 12.03
C GLY A 9 9.33 -28.67 10.54
N GLN A 10 8.57 -27.87 9.77
CA GLN A 10 8.36 -28.05 8.33
C GLN A 10 9.13 -27.04 7.46
N GLY A 11 10.14 -26.37 8.04
CA GLY A 11 10.91 -25.34 7.35
C GLY A 11 10.09 -24.09 7.02
N ASP A 12 10.47 -23.39 5.97
CA ASP A 12 9.84 -22.15 5.52
C ASP A 12 8.55 -22.39 4.73
N PHE A 13 7.58 -23.07 5.35
CA PHE A 13 6.28 -23.28 4.69
C PHE A 13 5.61 -21.94 4.35
N PRO A 14 4.79 -21.88 3.26
CA PRO A 14 4.13 -20.68 2.83
C PRO A 14 3.23 -20.06 3.91
N PHE A 15 3.34 -18.74 4.09
CA PHE A 15 2.53 -18.02 5.05
C PHE A 15 1.95 -16.76 4.40
N TYR A 16 0.66 -16.76 4.19
CA TYR A 16 -0.05 -15.66 3.56
C TYR A 16 -1.02 -15.01 4.54
N TRP A 17 -1.05 -13.67 4.54
CA TRP A 17 -1.95 -12.91 5.42
C TRP A 17 -2.75 -11.87 4.65
N VAL A 18 -3.74 -11.36 5.32
CA VAL A 18 -4.55 -10.24 4.87
C VAL A 18 -4.06 -8.98 5.56
N GLN A 19 -3.75 -7.95 4.80
CA GLN A 19 -3.41 -6.64 5.35
C GLN A 19 -4.63 -6.06 6.09
N LEU A 20 -4.40 -5.21 7.08
CA LEU A 20 -5.44 -4.53 7.83
C LEU A 20 -6.32 -3.69 6.89
N ALA A 21 -7.63 -3.93 6.89
CA ALA A 21 -8.58 -3.21 6.06
C ALA A 21 -8.71 -1.72 6.47
N ASP A 22 -9.29 -0.92 5.62
CA ASP A 22 -9.77 0.41 5.96
C ASP A 22 -10.92 0.32 6.97
N PHE A 23 -10.90 1.20 7.96
CA PHE A 23 -11.87 1.23 9.05
C PHE A 23 -11.89 2.60 9.74
N ARG A 24 -12.95 2.91 10.48
CA ARG A 24 -13.23 4.19 11.13
C ARG A 24 -13.76 5.25 10.14
N ALA A 25 -13.87 6.47 10.60
CA ALA A 25 -14.32 7.58 9.75
C ALA A 25 -13.20 8.02 8.80
N GLU A 26 -13.59 8.35 7.58
CA GLU A 26 -12.72 9.08 6.67
C GLU A 26 -12.35 10.45 7.27
N LYS A 27 -11.12 10.87 7.04
CA LYS A 27 -10.65 12.21 7.43
C LYS A 27 -10.26 12.98 6.19
N PRO A 28 -10.77 14.21 6.03
CA PRO A 28 -10.48 15.02 4.84
C PRO A 28 -9.03 15.52 4.80
N GLU A 29 -8.43 15.70 5.99
CA GLU A 29 -7.07 16.21 6.12
C GLU A 29 -6.08 15.09 6.44
N PRO A 30 -4.85 15.18 5.91
CA PRO A 30 -3.77 14.25 6.26
C PRO A 30 -3.53 14.23 7.77
N ALA A 31 -3.36 13.04 8.32
CA ALA A 31 -3.08 12.84 9.74
C ALA A 31 -2.15 11.65 9.94
N GLU A 32 -1.52 11.56 11.09
CA GLU A 32 -0.82 10.35 11.51
C GLU A 32 -1.83 9.23 11.82
N SER A 33 -1.42 7.97 11.60
CA SER A 33 -2.30 6.82 11.74
C SER A 33 -1.53 5.60 12.22
N ASP A 34 -1.89 5.09 13.39
CA ASP A 34 -1.41 3.82 13.93
C ASP A 34 -1.80 2.63 13.02
N TRP A 35 -2.91 2.73 12.31
CA TRP A 35 -3.37 1.74 11.34
C TRP A 35 -2.50 1.71 10.08
N ALA A 36 -2.09 2.87 9.58
CA ALA A 36 -1.18 2.96 8.45
C ALA A 36 0.20 2.39 8.80
N GLU A 37 0.71 2.67 10.01
CA GLU A 37 1.97 2.09 10.50
C GLU A 37 1.89 0.57 10.64
N LEU A 38 0.75 0.03 11.09
CA LEU A 38 0.56 -1.42 11.14
C LEU A 38 0.54 -2.05 9.75
N ARG A 39 -0.12 -1.43 8.75
CA ARG A 39 -0.08 -1.89 7.36
C ARG A 39 1.34 -1.88 6.79
N GLU A 40 2.10 -0.83 7.07
CA GLU A 40 3.51 -0.76 6.69
C GLU A 40 4.30 -1.93 7.29
N ALA A 41 4.16 -2.19 8.60
CA ALA A 41 4.83 -3.29 9.27
C ALA A 41 4.42 -4.67 8.70
N GLN A 42 3.16 -4.85 8.34
CA GLN A 42 2.69 -6.05 7.66
C GLN A 42 3.39 -6.22 6.31
N THR A 43 3.43 -5.19 5.48
CA THR A 43 4.10 -5.23 4.17
C THR A 43 5.61 -5.49 4.29
N MET A 44 6.29 -4.85 5.25
CA MET A 44 7.73 -5.08 5.50
C MET A 44 8.05 -6.53 5.90
N THR A 45 7.07 -7.28 6.41
CA THR A 45 7.25 -8.70 6.76
C THR A 45 7.59 -9.55 5.54
N MET A 46 7.11 -9.20 4.34
CA MET A 46 7.47 -9.91 3.10
C MET A 46 8.95 -9.75 2.74
N ASP A 47 9.56 -8.61 3.09
CA ASP A 47 10.98 -8.38 2.86
C ASP A 47 11.87 -9.08 3.90
N ALA A 48 11.32 -9.34 5.08
CA ALA A 48 12.04 -9.95 6.20
C ALA A 48 12.01 -11.49 6.19
N LEU A 49 10.99 -12.12 5.60
CA LEU A 49 10.78 -13.56 5.69
C LEU A 49 10.48 -14.17 4.31
N PRO A 50 11.14 -15.30 3.97
CA PRO A 50 10.89 -16.03 2.72
C PRO A 50 9.50 -16.70 2.73
N ALA A 51 9.01 -17.07 1.55
CA ALA A 51 7.76 -17.80 1.33
C ALA A 51 6.55 -17.12 2.02
N THR A 52 6.48 -15.81 1.93
CA THR A 52 5.39 -15.00 2.51
C THR A 52 4.65 -14.22 1.43
N GLY A 53 3.41 -13.80 1.74
CA GLY A 53 2.62 -12.99 0.83
C GLY A 53 1.47 -12.27 1.53
N GLU A 54 1.10 -11.11 0.99
CA GLU A 54 0.09 -10.22 1.55
C GLU A 54 -1.06 -9.97 0.59
N ALA A 55 -2.28 -10.15 1.04
CA ALA A 55 -3.46 -9.66 0.33
C ALA A 55 -3.80 -8.25 0.83
N VAL A 56 -3.46 -7.24 0.04
CA VAL A 56 -3.84 -5.84 0.32
C VAL A 56 -5.34 -5.67 0.12
N ILE A 57 -6.04 -5.11 1.11
CA ILE A 57 -7.49 -4.96 1.11
C ILE A 57 -7.96 -3.55 1.51
N ILE A 58 -7.13 -2.55 1.22
CA ILE A 58 -7.38 -1.14 1.52
C ILE A 58 -8.65 -0.56 0.85
N ASP A 59 -9.20 -1.28 -0.11
CA ASP A 59 -10.38 -0.95 -0.91
C ASP A 59 -11.64 -1.73 -0.53
N ILE A 60 -11.58 -2.61 0.46
CA ILE A 60 -12.67 -3.57 0.76
C ILE A 60 -13.27 -3.36 2.15
N GLY A 61 -12.69 -2.53 3.00
CA GLY A 61 -13.15 -2.30 4.35
C GLY A 61 -14.49 -1.56 4.43
N GLU A 62 -14.96 -1.41 5.63
CA GLU A 62 -16.19 -0.68 5.94
C GLU A 62 -15.96 0.24 7.14
N GLY A 63 -16.15 1.54 6.96
CA GLY A 63 -15.83 2.54 7.99
C GLY A 63 -16.52 2.33 9.35
N LYS A 64 -17.64 1.58 9.40
CA LYS A 64 -18.41 1.29 10.62
C LYS A 64 -18.27 -0.14 11.13
N ASP A 65 -17.64 -1.03 10.37
CA ASP A 65 -17.45 -2.42 10.74
C ASP A 65 -16.05 -2.87 10.33
N ILE A 66 -15.23 -3.27 11.30
CA ILE A 66 -13.88 -3.78 11.06
C ILE A 66 -13.88 -5.08 10.23
N HIS A 67 -15.04 -5.74 10.10
CA HIS A 67 -15.15 -7.01 9.37
C HIS A 67 -15.70 -6.78 7.96
N PRO A 68 -14.84 -6.66 6.93
CA PRO A 68 -15.31 -6.48 5.56
C PRO A 68 -16.27 -7.59 5.14
N LYS A 69 -17.39 -7.24 4.52
CA LYS A 69 -18.38 -8.22 4.02
C LYS A 69 -17.91 -8.93 2.75
N ASN A 70 -17.10 -8.27 1.95
CA ASN A 70 -16.57 -8.82 0.70
C ASN A 70 -15.43 -9.83 0.96
N LYS A 71 -15.77 -10.99 1.51
CA LYS A 71 -14.81 -12.08 1.76
C LYS A 71 -14.31 -12.74 0.47
N GLN A 72 -15.06 -12.61 -0.63
CA GLN A 72 -14.69 -13.23 -1.90
C GLN A 72 -13.42 -12.62 -2.49
N ASP A 73 -13.29 -11.30 -2.53
CA ASP A 73 -12.10 -10.67 -3.10
C ASP A 73 -10.90 -10.81 -2.16
N VAL A 74 -11.10 -10.80 -0.85
CA VAL A 74 -10.06 -11.19 0.11
C VAL A 74 -9.52 -12.59 -0.20
N ALA A 75 -10.41 -13.57 -0.33
CA ALA A 75 -10.02 -14.96 -0.62
C ALA A 75 -9.36 -15.11 -2.00
N LYS A 76 -9.85 -14.41 -3.03
CA LYS A 76 -9.23 -14.41 -4.37
C LYS A 76 -7.80 -13.86 -4.33
N ARG A 77 -7.56 -12.76 -3.62
CA ARG A 77 -6.22 -12.16 -3.48
C ARG A 77 -5.26 -13.10 -2.76
N LEU A 78 -5.70 -13.74 -1.66
CA LEU A 78 -4.90 -14.79 -1.00
C LEU A 78 -4.66 -15.99 -1.90
N ALA A 79 -5.67 -16.47 -2.62
CA ALA A 79 -5.55 -17.63 -3.49
C ALA A 79 -4.55 -17.40 -4.63
N ARG A 80 -4.42 -16.17 -5.15
CA ARG A 80 -3.41 -15.84 -6.18
C ARG A 80 -2.00 -16.16 -5.71
N TRP A 81 -1.66 -15.87 -4.45
CA TRP A 81 -0.37 -16.20 -3.87
C TRP A 81 -0.09 -17.69 -3.89
N ALA A 82 -1.03 -18.50 -3.40
CA ALA A 82 -0.90 -19.95 -3.42
C ALA A 82 -0.81 -20.51 -4.84
N LEU A 83 -1.68 -20.06 -5.74
CA LEU A 83 -1.71 -20.53 -7.13
C LEU A 83 -0.40 -20.24 -7.85
N ALA A 84 0.14 -19.02 -7.69
CA ALA A 84 1.38 -18.63 -8.36
C ALA A 84 2.62 -19.31 -7.76
N ASN A 85 2.74 -19.36 -6.42
CA ASN A 85 3.97 -19.74 -5.75
C ASN A 85 4.00 -21.22 -5.31
N ASP A 86 2.87 -21.76 -4.82
CA ASP A 86 2.84 -23.13 -4.31
C ASP A 86 2.41 -24.13 -5.38
N TYR A 87 1.45 -23.75 -6.22
CA TYR A 87 0.98 -24.59 -7.33
C TYR A 87 1.68 -24.31 -8.66
N GLY A 88 2.53 -23.28 -8.74
CA GLY A 88 3.35 -22.96 -9.91
C GLY A 88 2.55 -22.55 -11.17
N ILE A 89 1.32 -22.05 -11.00
CA ILE A 89 0.48 -21.61 -12.12
C ILE A 89 1.03 -20.28 -12.65
N GLN A 90 1.49 -20.31 -13.89
CA GLN A 90 2.11 -19.15 -14.53
C GLN A 90 1.09 -18.07 -14.93
N GLY A 91 1.53 -16.81 -14.91
CA GLY A 91 0.74 -15.68 -15.38
C GLY A 91 -0.37 -15.21 -14.42
N ILE A 92 -0.31 -15.61 -13.16
CA ILE A 92 -1.19 -15.10 -12.11
C ILE A 92 -0.48 -13.98 -11.35
N PRO A 93 -0.86 -12.70 -11.52
CA PRO A 93 -0.39 -11.60 -10.68
C PRO A 93 -0.87 -11.80 -9.26
N CYS A 94 0.04 -11.88 -8.29
CA CYS A 94 -0.27 -12.06 -6.88
C CYS A 94 0.20 -10.91 -5.99
N HIS A 95 1.21 -10.16 -6.43
CA HIS A 95 1.69 -8.98 -5.75
C HIS A 95 0.83 -7.77 -6.08
N SER A 96 0.34 -7.06 -5.07
CA SER A 96 -0.15 -5.70 -5.24
C SER A 96 1.01 -4.77 -5.64
N PRO A 97 0.76 -3.72 -6.46
CA PRO A 97 1.78 -2.72 -6.74
C PRO A 97 2.40 -2.18 -5.45
N ARG A 98 3.73 -2.01 -5.45
CA ARG A 98 4.50 -1.50 -4.30
C ARG A 98 5.36 -0.32 -4.71
N PHE A 99 5.52 0.65 -3.81
CA PHE A 99 6.51 1.71 -3.96
C PHE A 99 7.92 1.13 -4.02
N ALA A 100 8.69 1.55 -5.03
CA ALA A 100 10.07 1.10 -5.25
C ALA A 100 11.09 2.21 -5.00
N SER A 101 10.86 3.39 -5.58
CA SER A 101 11.80 4.51 -5.45
C SER A 101 11.12 5.85 -5.76
N MET A 102 11.74 6.92 -5.31
CA MET A 102 11.35 8.28 -5.69
C MET A 102 12.53 9.07 -6.23
N GLU A 103 12.20 10.03 -7.09
CA GLU A 103 13.13 11.03 -7.62
C GLU A 103 12.50 12.42 -7.48
N LYS A 104 13.29 13.39 -7.03
CA LYS A 104 12.84 14.78 -6.95
C LYS A 104 13.08 15.48 -8.29
N ASP A 105 12.05 16.09 -8.82
CA ASP A 105 12.08 16.87 -10.07
C ASP A 105 11.53 18.28 -9.81
N GLY A 106 12.40 19.17 -9.41
CA GLY A 106 12.03 20.55 -9.01
C GLY A 106 11.05 20.56 -7.85
N SER A 107 9.84 21.08 -8.05
CA SER A 107 8.76 21.12 -7.06
C SER A 107 7.86 19.88 -7.06
N LYS A 108 8.31 18.79 -7.66
CA LYS A 108 7.56 17.55 -7.78
C LYS A 108 8.37 16.36 -7.28
N ILE A 109 7.70 15.28 -6.94
CA ILE A 109 8.30 13.97 -6.70
C ILE A 109 7.77 13.01 -7.76
N VAL A 110 8.66 12.26 -8.38
CA VAL A 110 8.35 11.19 -9.33
C VAL A 110 8.55 9.86 -8.65
N LEU A 111 7.49 9.07 -8.58
CA LEU A 111 7.45 7.77 -7.90
C LEU A 111 7.53 6.63 -8.91
N SER A 112 8.36 5.64 -8.63
CA SER A 112 8.45 4.38 -9.36
C SER A 112 7.89 3.25 -8.52
N PHE A 113 7.29 2.26 -9.18
CA PHE A 113 6.61 1.15 -8.52
C PHE A 113 7.01 -0.19 -9.13
N GLU A 114 6.95 -1.23 -8.32
CA GLU A 114 7.07 -2.63 -8.72
C GLU A 114 5.68 -3.28 -8.80
N HIS A 115 5.59 -4.38 -9.54
CA HIS A 115 4.39 -5.21 -9.66
C HIS A 115 3.16 -4.47 -10.22
N VAL A 116 3.36 -3.59 -11.19
CA VAL A 116 2.25 -2.90 -11.88
C VAL A 116 1.84 -3.72 -13.11
N ASP A 117 1.02 -4.73 -12.92
CA ASP A 117 0.60 -5.64 -13.97
C ASP A 117 -0.48 -5.03 -14.87
N GLY A 118 -0.20 -4.91 -16.17
CA GLY A 118 -1.14 -4.35 -17.14
C GLY A 118 -1.38 -2.83 -17.04
N GLY A 119 -0.47 -2.11 -16.36
CA GLY A 119 -0.51 -0.65 -16.17
C GLY A 119 -1.53 -0.20 -15.13
N TRP A 120 -1.59 1.10 -14.89
CA TRP A 120 -2.48 1.68 -13.88
C TRP A 120 -3.93 1.76 -14.34
N ARG A 121 -4.86 1.51 -13.42
CA ARG A 121 -6.31 1.56 -13.60
C ARG A 121 -6.96 2.23 -12.38
N PRO A 122 -6.89 3.56 -12.23
CA PRO A 122 -7.60 4.25 -11.16
C PRO A 122 -9.11 3.90 -11.21
N PHE A 123 -9.69 3.63 -10.05
CA PHE A 123 -11.10 3.28 -9.92
C PHE A 123 -11.95 4.55 -9.81
N ASP A 124 -13.15 4.54 -10.40
CA ASP A 124 -14.19 5.57 -10.38
C ASP A 124 -13.81 6.84 -11.15
N VAL A 125 -12.71 7.51 -10.80
CA VAL A 125 -12.21 8.70 -11.49
C VAL A 125 -10.81 8.45 -12.08
N ALA A 126 -10.50 9.14 -13.20
CA ALA A 126 -9.23 8.94 -13.89
C ALA A 126 -8.02 9.51 -13.12
N GLU A 127 -8.27 10.51 -12.28
CA GLU A 127 -7.24 11.14 -11.47
C GLU A 127 -6.85 10.22 -10.30
N PRO A 128 -5.54 10.00 -10.07
CA PRO A 128 -5.06 9.31 -8.87
C PRO A 128 -5.45 10.06 -7.58
N VAL A 129 -6.06 9.37 -6.63
CA VAL A 129 -6.51 9.89 -5.34
C VAL A 129 -5.82 9.14 -4.20
N GLY A 130 -5.60 9.82 -3.08
CA GLY A 130 -5.04 9.25 -1.86
C GLY A 130 -3.57 9.62 -1.61
N PHE A 131 -3.00 10.52 -2.41
CA PHE A 131 -1.64 11.02 -2.22
C PHE A 131 -1.59 12.26 -1.35
N THR A 132 -0.56 12.34 -0.52
CA THR A 132 -0.19 13.52 0.26
C THR A 132 1.31 13.80 0.10
N ILE A 133 1.71 15.06 0.20
CA ILE A 133 3.09 15.50 0.01
C ILE A 133 3.48 16.50 1.09
N ALA A 134 4.73 16.47 1.50
CA ALA A 134 5.29 17.43 2.46
C ALA A 134 6.69 17.88 2.06
N GLY A 135 7.08 19.06 2.51
CA GLY A 135 8.46 19.53 2.53
C GLY A 135 9.23 18.99 3.75
N ALA A 136 10.39 19.57 4.01
CA ALA A 136 11.22 19.25 5.19
C ALA A 136 10.53 19.61 6.53
N ASP A 137 9.51 20.45 6.49
CA ASP A 137 8.68 20.83 7.63
C ASP A 137 7.75 19.72 8.12
N LYS A 138 7.61 18.61 7.34
CA LYS A 138 6.74 17.47 7.62
C LYS A 138 5.24 17.79 7.62
N ALA A 139 4.86 18.95 7.12
CA ALA A 139 3.47 19.37 7.00
C ALA A 139 2.83 18.74 5.76
N PHE A 140 2.23 17.56 5.91
CA PHE A 140 1.57 16.89 4.81
C PHE A 140 0.29 17.61 4.39
N VAL A 141 0.15 17.81 3.08
CA VAL A 141 -1.06 18.35 2.45
C VAL A 141 -1.56 17.42 1.35
N PRO A 142 -2.85 17.44 1.00
CA PRO A 142 -3.35 16.69 -0.14
C PRO A 142 -2.59 17.05 -1.42
N ALA A 143 -2.24 16.04 -2.22
CA ALA A 143 -1.42 16.22 -3.39
C ALA A 143 -2.15 15.83 -4.67
N LYS A 144 -1.85 16.55 -5.75
CA LYS A 144 -2.21 16.16 -7.11
C LYS A 144 -1.21 15.10 -7.58
N ALA A 145 -1.73 13.99 -8.08
CA ALA A 145 -0.92 12.94 -8.70
C ALA A 145 -1.32 12.75 -10.17
N THR A 146 -0.36 12.41 -11.01
CA THR A 146 -0.56 12.20 -12.45
C THR A 146 0.23 10.99 -12.90
N ILE A 147 -0.41 10.06 -13.60
CA ILE A 147 0.24 8.91 -14.22
C ILE A 147 0.94 9.40 -15.49
N ARG A 148 2.25 9.15 -15.58
CA ARG A 148 3.08 9.49 -16.74
C ARG A 148 3.01 8.36 -17.78
N GLU A 149 3.43 8.67 -19.01
CA GLU A 149 3.48 7.70 -20.11
C GLU A 149 4.44 6.53 -19.82
N ASP A 150 5.48 6.77 -19.03
CA ASP A 150 6.44 5.75 -18.57
C ASP A 150 5.93 4.89 -17.40
N GLY A 151 4.69 5.08 -16.97
CA GLY A 151 4.06 4.34 -15.86
C GLY A 151 4.42 4.85 -14.47
N LYS A 152 5.30 5.84 -14.34
CA LYS A 152 5.59 6.49 -13.06
C LYS A 152 4.45 7.42 -12.65
N ILE A 153 4.40 7.79 -11.37
CA ILE A 153 3.44 8.75 -10.85
C ILE A 153 4.16 10.01 -10.39
N GLU A 154 3.78 11.14 -10.99
CA GLU A 154 4.26 12.45 -10.60
C GLU A 154 3.33 13.05 -9.55
N VAL A 155 3.88 13.53 -8.43
CA VAL A 155 3.13 14.07 -7.29
C VAL A 155 3.58 15.48 -6.97
N SER A 156 2.65 16.41 -6.77
CA SER A 156 2.91 17.80 -6.42
C SER A 156 1.75 18.42 -5.64
N ALA A 157 2.01 19.52 -4.94
CA ALA A 157 0.96 20.34 -4.34
C ALA A 157 1.29 21.82 -4.43
N GLU A 158 0.26 22.67 -4.54
CA GLU A 158 0.42 24.11 -4.41
C GLU A 158 0.94 24.44 -3.01
N GLY A 159 1.92 25.34 -2.92
CA GLY A 159 2.56 25.71 -1.65
C GLY A 159 3.71 24.82 -1.20
N VAL A 160 3.94 23.66 -1.82
CA VAL A 160 5.09 22.80 -1.53
C VAL A 160 6.14 22.93 -2.64
N ALA A 161 6.94 23.99 -2.57
CA ALA A 161 7.95 24.28 -3.60
C ALA A 161 9.19 23.36 -3.52
N ASP A 162 9.47 22.82 -2.34
CA ASP A 162 10.61 21.95 -2.07
C ASP A 162 10.15 20.64 -1.38
N PRO A 163 9.50 19.73 -2.13
CA PRO A 163 8.97 18.50 -1.57
C PRO A 163 10.07 17.54 -1.11
N ALA A 164 9.84 16.87 0.01
CA ALA A 164 10.77 15.91 0.62
C ALA A 164 10.14 14.52 0.83
N ALA A 165 8.82 14.43 0.97
CA ALA A 165 8.14 13.19 1.27
C ALA A 165 6.76 13.09 0.60
N VAL A 166 6.37 11.87 0.24
CA VAL A 166 5.05 11.51 -0.27
C VAL A 166 4.51 10.33 0.53
N ARG A 167 3.21 10.37 0.82
CA ARG A 167 2.49 9.22 1.41
C ARG A 167 1.28 8.90 0.54
N TYR A 168 0.91 7.62 0.48
CA TYR A 168 -0.28 7.14 -0.20
C TYR A 168 -1.13 6.31 0.74
N ALA A 169 -2.43 6.59 0.78
CA ALA A 169 -3.40 5.89 1.63
C ALA A 169 -2.96 5.80 3.11
N TRP A 170 -2.28 6.85 3.61
CA TRP A 170 -1.74 6.92 4.96
C TRP A 170 -2.78 7.47 5.94
N ALA A 171 -3.79 6.65 6.25
CA ALA A 171 -4.88 6.96 7.17
C ALA A 171 -5.55 5.67 7.67
N ASP A 172 -6.41 5.77 8.70
CA ASP A 172 -7.20 4.64 9.18
C ASP A 172 -8.16 4.14 8.10
N ASN A 173 -8.88 5.08 7.47
CA ASN A 173 -9.82 4.84 6.38
C ASN A 173 -9.54 5.84 5.25
N PRO A 174 -8.53 5.56 4.41
CA PRO A 174 -8.14 6.49 3.35
C PRO A 174 -9.09 6.42 2.16
N VAL A 175 -9.40 7.59 1.60
CA VAL A 175 -10.00 7.66 0.26
C VAL A 175 -8.88 7.51 -0.76
N CYS A 176 -8.85 6.39 -1.46
CA CYS A 176 -7.79 6.08 -2.45
C CYS A 176 -8.36 5.22 -3.59
N ASN A 177 -7.76 5.31 -4.79
CA ASN A 177 -8.34 4.68 -5.97
C ASN A 177 -7.34 4.00 -6.91
N MET A 178 -6.08 3.82 -6.51
CA MET A 178 -5.08 3.27 -7.42
C MET A 178 -5.13 1.75 -7.47
N PHE A 179 -5.31 1.21 -8.68
CA PHE A 179 -5.25 -0.21 -9.01
C PHE A 179 -4.35 -0.43 -10.22
N ASP A 180 -3.85 -1.63 -10.36
CA ASP A 180 -3.22 -2.10 -11.59
C ASP A 180 -4.23 -2.75 -12.57
N GLY A 181 -3.75 -3.14 -13.74
CA GLY A 181 -4.57 -3.82 -14.75
C GLY A 181 -5.01 -5.22 -14.37
N ALA A 182 -4.38 -5.85 -13.37
CA ALA A 182 -4.79 -7.12 -12.78
C ALA A 182 -5.89 -6.97 -11.71
N GLY A 183 -6.27 -5.73 -11.37
CA GLY A 183 -7.28 -5.41 -10.36
C GLY A 183 -6.78 -5.56 -8.92
N LEU A 184 -5.48 -5.40 -8.70
CA LEU A 184 -4.88 -5.34 -7.37
C LEU A 184 -4.67 -3.87 -6.94
N PRO A 185 -5.04 -3.48 -5.72
CA PRO A 185 -4.87 -2.13 -5.24
C PRO A 185 -3.41 -1.81 -4.96
N LEU A 186 -3.01 -0.55 -5.15
CA LEU A 186 -1.70 -0.07 -4.72
C LEU A 186 -1.56 -0.20 -3.20
N THR A 187 -0.49 -0.84 -2.77
CA THR A 187 -0.14 -0.99 -1.35
C THR A 187 0.08 0.39 -0.71
N PRO A 188 -0.56 0.71 0.42
CA PRO A 188 -0.27 1.92 1.18
C PRO A 188 1.21 2.05 1.51
N PHE A 189 1.75 3.25 1.39
CA PHE A 189 3.18 3.50 1.63
C PHE A 189 3.47 4.92 2.11
N ARG A 190 4.66 5.10 2.65
CA ARG A 190 5.34 6.39 2.80
C ARG A 190 6.75 6.33 2.23
N THR A 191 7.27 7.48 1.83
CA THR A 191 8.66 7.61 1.34
C THR A 191 9.59 8.18 2.42
N ASP A 192 9.05 8.60 3.53
CA ASP A 192 9.76 9.20 4.66
C ASP A 192 10.10 8.15 5.74
N ASP A 193 11.04 8.52 6.61
CA ASP A 193 11.46 7.79 7.81
C ASP A 193 11.08 8.54 9.09
N PHE A 194 10.10 9.42 9.04
CA PHE A 194 9.70 10.21 10.20
C PHE A 194 9.15 9.29 11.31
N PRO A 195 9.47 9.59 12.57
CA PRO A 195 8.97 8.80 13.69
C PRO A 195 7.44 8.70 13.65
N GLY A 196 6.92 7.48 13.67
CA GLY A 196 5.50 7.22 13.72
C GLY A 196 4.91 7.48 15.11
N VAL A 197 3.57 7.47 15.21
CA VAL A 197 2.86 7.68 16.49
C VAL A 197 2.98 6.48 17.42
N THR A 198 3.32 5.29 16.87
CA THR A 198 3.46 4.05 17.67
C THR A 198 4.88 3.84 18.22
N VAL A 199 5.85 4.68 17.85
CA VAL A 199 7.27 4.51 18.19
C VAL A 199 7.54 4.38 19.70
N ASN A 200 6.70 4.97 20.54
CA ASN A 200 6.81 4.92 22.01
C ASN A 200 5.77 4.00 22.69
N ASN A 201 4.99 3.25 21.91
CA ASN A 201 4.01 2.30 22.45
C ASN A 201 4.72 0.94 22.71
N HIS A 202 5.12 0.72 23.96
CA HIS A 202 5.75 -0.51 24.43
C HIS A 202 4.78 -1.34 25.25
#